data_c870d77287f017023be22d371524f336
#
_entry.id   c870d77287f017023be22d371524f336
#
_cell.length_a   1.000
_cell.length_b   1.000
_cell.length_c   1.000
_cell.angle_alpha   90.00
_cell.angle_beta   90.00
_cell.angle_gamma   90.00
#
_symmetry.space_group_name_H-M   'P 1'
#
loop_
_entity.id
_entity.type
_entity.pdbx_description
1 polymer ?
#
loop_
_entity_poly.entity_id
_entity_poly.type
_entity_poly.pdbx_seq_one_letter_code
_entity_poly.pdbx_strand_id
1 'polypeptide(L)'
;MSFSEPMPLQLIALFARTAQKCRRTVTESVAHLDLTESRWRVMIHMSLLGEGCTQQMVAESLEIEMPSLTRTIKQLETTGLIKRITDTNDKRSRLLYFTDM
;
A
#
# COMPACT_ATOMS: atom_id res chain seq x y z
N MET A 1 22.60 -16.41 5.28
CA MET A 1 22.22 -16.92 6.60
C MET A 1 21.53 -18.26 6.42
N SER A 2 21.93 -19.24 7.18
CA SER A 2 21.30 -20.55 7.11
C SER A 2 20.09 -20.59 8.06
N PHE A 3 18.98 -21.11 7.57
CA PHE A 3 17.80 -21.34 8.39
C PHE A 3 17.73 -22.81 8.84
N SER A 4 18.90 -23.41 9.09
CA SER A 4 18.95 -24.78 9.57
C SER A 4 18.30 -24.95 10.93
N GLU A 5 18.18 -23.88 11.72
CA GLU A 5 17.47 -23.90 12.98
C GLU A 5 16.16 -23.15 12.83
N PRO A 6 15.04 -23.76 13.20
CA PRO A 6 13.76 -23.07 13.10
C PRO A 6 13.68 -21.93 14.09
N MET A 7 13.08 -20.82 13.68
CA MET A 7 12.83 -19.69 14.57
C MET A 7 11.86 -20.12 15.68
N PRO A 8 12.13 -19.77 16.94
CA PRO A 8 11.21 -20.14 18.03
C PRO A 8 9.80 -19.63 17.77
N LEU A 9 8.80 -20.47 18.04
CA LEU A 9 7.42 -20.11 17.84
C LEU A 9 7.01 -18.87 18.63
N GLN A 10 7.56 -18.69 19.84
CA GLN A 10 7.26 -17.50 20.63
C GLN A 10 7.74 -16.22 19.92
N LEU A 11 8.89 -16.29 19.26
CA LEU A 11 9.41 -15.13 18.54
C LEU A 11 8.54 -14.81 17.32
N ILE A 12 8.12 -15.83 16.59
CA ILE A 12 7.21 -15.66 15.45
C ILE A 12 5.89 -15.03 15.92
N ALA A 13 5.33 -15.53 17.01
CA ALA A 13 4.09 -15.01 17.57
C ALA A 13 4.25 -13.56 18.01
N LEU A 14 5.40 -13.21 18.59
CA LEU A 14 5.68 -11.84 19.01
C LEU A 14 5.75 -10.89 17.81
N PHE A 15 6.43 -11.31 16.74
CA PHE A 15 6.49 -10.52 15.50
C PHE A 15 5.09 -10.29 14.93
N ALA A 16 4.29 -11.35 14.83
CA ALA A 16 2.95 -11.26 14.29
C ALA A 16 2.08 -10.31 15.12
N ARG A 17 2.16 -10.42 16.45
CA ARG A 17 1.40 -9.56 17.34
C ARG A 17 1.84 -8.11 17.25
N THR A 18 3.14 -7.86 17.19
CA THR A 18 3.68 -6.50 17.08
C THR A 18 3.26 -5.85 15.76
N ALA A 19 3.36 -6.61 14.65
CA ALA A 19 2.93 -6.10 13.36
C ALA A 19 1.45 -5.75 13.35
N GLN A 20 0.62 -6.59 13.99
CA GLN A 20 -0.82 -6.34 14.08
C GLN A 20 -1.12 -5.08 14.89
N LYS A 21 -0.41 -4.87 16.01
CA LYS A 21 -0.56 -3.67 16.82
C LYS A 21 -0.15 -2.43 16.05
N CYS A 22 0.95 -2.51 15.29
CA CYS A 22 1.40 -1.40 14.46
C CYS A 22 0.34 -1.02 13.43
N ARG A 23 -0.20 -2.01 12.72
CA ARG A 23 -1.24 -1.74 11.72
C ARG A 23 -2.47 -1.11 12.35
N ARG A 24 -2.88 -1.59 13.52
CA ARG A 24 -4.03 -1.02 14.24
C ARG A 24 -3.76 0.43 14.65
N THR A 25 -2.59 0.69 15.20
CA THR A 25 -2.22 2.04 15.63
C THR A 25 -2.22 3.02 14.46
N VAL A 26 -1.63 2.62 13.32
CA VAL A 26 -1.64 3.46 12.13
C VAL A 26 -3.06 3.71 11.66
N THR A 27 -3.89 2.67 11.59
CA THR A 27 -5.27 2.79 11.13
C THR A 27 -6.04 3.76 12.02
N GLU A 28 -5.90 3.66 13.34
CA GLU A 28 -6.56 4.57 14.27
C GLU A 28 -6.06 6.01 14.09
N SER A 29 -4.76 6.17 13.86
CA SER A 29 -4.14 7.49 13.71
C SER A 29 -4.62 8.23 12.48
N VAL A 30 -4.97 7.50 11.41
CA VAL A 30 -5.37 8.11 10.13
C VAL A 30 -6.87 7.99 9.85
N ALA A 31 -7.64 7.49 10.82
CA ALA A 31 -9.09 7.30 10.64
C ALA A 31 -9.80 8.61 10.33
N HIS A 32 -9.33 9.72 10.90
CA HIS A 32 -9.90 11.05 10.65
C HIS A 32 -9.74 11.50 9.20
N LEU A 33 -8.84 10.86 8.44
CA LEU A 33 -8.63 11.13 7.02
C LEU A 33 -9.42 10.16 6.14
N ASP A 34 -10.27 9.34 6.75
CA ASP A 34 -11.04 8.29 6.06
C ASP A 34 -10.13 7.28 5.36
N LEU A 35 -9.00 6.98 6.00
CA LEU A 35 -8.03 6.01 5.48
C LEU A 35 -8.15 4.68 6.22
N THR A 36 -8.72 3.69 5.54
CA THR A 36 -8.72 2.31 6.00
C THR A 36 -7.34 1.70 5.84
N GLU A 37 -7.13 0.49 6.37
CA GLU A 37 -5.85 -0.19 6.22
C GLU A 37 -5.50 -0.39 4.73
N SER A 38 -6.46 -0.79 3.91
CA SER A 38 -6.23 -0.96 2.48
C SER A 38 -5.73 0.33 1.84
N ARG A 39 -6.32 1.45 2.22
CA ARG A 39 -5.99 2.74 1.61
C ARG A 39 -4.62 3.25 2.05
N TRP A 40 -4.33 3.25 3.35
CA TRP A 40 -3.04 3.77 3.78
C TRP A 40 -1.88 2.87 3.34
N ARG A 41 -2.10 1.57 3.21
CA ARG A 41 -1.06 0.67 2.69
C ARG A 41 -0.69 1.00 1.26
N VAL A 42 -1.68 1.29 0.42
CA VAL A 42 -1.41 1.73 -0.96
C VAL A 42 -0.57 3.00 -0.96
N MET A 43 -0.92 3.98 -0.13
CA MET A 43 -0.18 5.24 -0.08
C MET A 43 1.25 5.06 0.39
N ILE A 44 1.48 4.19 1.38
CA ILE A 44 2.83 3.91 1.87
C ILE A 44 3.67 3.26 0.75
N HIS A 45 3.12 2.29 0.02
CA HIS A 45 3.86 1.66 -1.05
C HIS A 45 4.12 2.60 -2.22
N MET A 46 3.19 3.50 -2.52
CA MET A 46 3.46 4.58 -3.49
C MET A 46 4.63 5.44 -3.04
N SER A 47 4.68 5.78 -1.76
CA SER A 47 5.76 6.58 -1.21
C SER A 47 7.11 5.86 -1.31
N LEU A 48 7.12 4.56 -1.04
CA LEU A 48 8.34 3.76 -1.13
C LEU A 48 8.84 3.60 -2.57
N LEU A 49 7.92 3.47 -3.53
CA LEU A 49 8.26 3.28 -4.94
C LEU A 49 8.58 4.60 -5.64
N GLY A 50 8.06 5.71 -5.13
CA GLY A 50 8.27 7.03 -5.68
C GLY A 50 7.13 7.51 -6.56
N GLU A 51 7.03 8.83 -6.71
CA GLU A 51 6.01 9.46 -7.55
C GLU A 51 6.13 9.02 -8.99
N GLY A 52 5.01 8.80 -9.63
CA GLY A 52 4.98 8.32 -11.00
C GLY A 52 5.14 6.82 -11.14
N CYS A 53 5.11 6.07 -10.03
CA CYS A 53 5.12 4.61 -10.11
C CYS A 53 3.85 4.12 -10.80
N THR A 54 3.94 2.96 -11.46
CA THR A 54 2.79 2.40 -12.13
C THR A 54 1.89 1.68 -11.15
N GLN A 55 0.62 1.57 -11.51
CA GLN A 55 -0.33 0.81 -10.72
C GLN A 55 0.11 -0.65 -10.57
N GLN A 56 0.71 -1.22 -11.63
CA GLN A 56 1.23 -2.59 -11.58
C GLN A 56 2.36 -2.74 -10.57
N MET A 57 3.26 -1.75 -10.50
CA MET A 57 4.35 -1.77 -9.51
C MET A 57 3.82 -1.81 -8.09
N VAL A 58 2.77 -1.04 -7.82
CA VAL A 58 2.15 -1.03 -6.49
C VAL A 58 1.49 -2.37 -6.17
N ALA A 59 0.79 -2.96 -7.15
CA ALA A 59 0.17 -4.27 -6.95
C ALA A 59 1.21 -5.34 -6.62
N GLU A 60 2.33 -5.34 -7.34
CA GLU A 60 3.42 -6.28 -7.08
C GLU A 60 4.05 -6.04 -5.71
N SER A 61 4.26 -4.78 -5.34
CA SER A 61 4.83 -4.44 -4.04
C SER A 61 3.93 -4.87 -2.89
N LEU A 62 2.62 -4.73 -3.05
CA LEU A 62 1.63 -5.14 -2.05
C LEU A 62 1.29 -6.62 -2.11
N GLU A 63 1.70 -7.30 -3.19
CA GLU A 63 1.36 -8.71 -3.44
C GLU A 63 -0.15 -8.92 -3.48
N ILE A 64 -0.85 -8.02 -4.16
CA ILE A 64 -2.31 -8.10 -4.35
C ILE A 64 -2.64 -8.11 -5.83
N GLU A 65 -3.84 -8.55 -6.15
CA GLU A 65 -4.32 -8.58 -7.53
C GLU A 65 -4.76 -7.19 -8.00
N MET A 66 -4.63 -6.94 -9.29
CA MET A 66 -4.95 -5.65 -9.89
C MET A 66 -6.39 -5.18 -9.63
N PRO A 67 -7.42 -6.04 -9.72
CA PRO A 67 -8.78 -5.56 -9.45
C PRO A 67 -8.96 -5.01 -8.04
N SER A 68 -8.33 -5.63 -7.04
CA SER A 68 -8.38 -5.15 -5.66
C SER A 68 -7.70 -3.79 -5.52
N LEU A 69 -6.53 -3.66 -6.13
CA LEU A 69 -5.79 -2.38 -6.12
C LEU A 69 -6.58 -1.28 -6.84
N THR A 70 -7.13 -1.58 -8.00
CA THR A 70 -7.89 -0.60 -8.79
C THR A 70 -9.05 -0.04 -7.97
N ARG A 71 -9.74 -0.90 -7.22
CA ARG A 71 -10.83 -0.45 -6.36
C ARG A 71 -10.35 0.53 -5.30
N THR A 72 -9.27 0.19 -4.61
CA THR A 72 -8.71 1.04 -3.57
C THR A 72 -8.21 2.37 -4.13
N ILE A 73 -7.56 2.33 -5.30
CA ILE A 73 -7.07 3.55 -5.95
C ILE A 73 -8.22 4.47 -6.34
N LYS A 74 -9.31 3.92 -6.86
CA LYS A 74 -10.49 4.73 -7.18
C LYS A 74 -11.06 5.41 -5.95
N GLN A 75 -11.06 4.71 -4.82
CA GLN A 75 -11.51 5.30 -3.56
C GLN A 75 -10.59 6.45 -3.13
N LEU A 76 -9.28 6.28 -3.28
CA LEU A 76 -8.31 7.32 -2.94
C LEU A 76 -8.40 8.51 -3.89
N GLU A 77 -8.68 8.28 -5.18
CA GLU A 77 -8.93 9.37 -6.13
C GLU A 77 -10.16 10.18 -5.72
N THR A 78 -11.22 9.48 -5.33
CA THR A 78 -12.47 10.13 -4.92
C THR A 78 -12.26 11.03 -3.70
N THR A 79 -11.40 10.62 -2.78
CA THR A 79 -11.08 11.46 -1.62
C THR A 79 -10.12 12.58 -1.94
N GLY A 80 -9.54 12.62 -3.14
CA GLY A 80 -8.64 13.68 -3.57
C GLY A 80 -7.21 13.53 -3.08
N LEU A 81 -6.82 12.37 -2.58
CA LEU A 81 -5.48 12.16 -2.03
C LEU A 81 -4.47 11.72 -3.09
N ILE A 82 -4.92 11.04 -4.13
CA ILE A 82 -4.05 10.61 -5.23
C ILE A 82 -4.71 10.92 -6.57
N LYS A 83 -3.89 10.90 -7.62
CA LYS A 83 -4.38 11.02 -9.00
C LYS A 83 -3.71 9.97 -9.87
N ARG A 84 -4.44 9.50 -10.89
CA ARG A 84 -3.95 8.57 -11.89
C ARG A 84 -3.80 9.30 -13.22
N ILE A 85 -2.66 9.08 -13.87
CA ILE A 85 -2.39 9.68 -15.19
C ILE A 85 -2.02 8.55 -16.13
N THR A 86 -2.60 8.56 -17.34
CA THR A 86 -2.22 7.59 -18.37
C THR A 86 -0.79 7.86 -18.81
N ASP A 87 0.03 6.81 -18.90
CA ASP A 87 1.38 6.93 -19.39
C ASP A 87 1.34 7.25 -20.89
N THR A 88 2.01 8.33 -21.30
CA THR A 88 2.05 8.74 -22.70
C THR A 88 2.82 7.75 -23.58
N ASN A 89 3.75 7.00 -22.98
CA ASN A 89 4.56 6.02 -23.70
C ASN A 89 3.89 4.64 -23.76
N ASP A 90 3.04 4.33 -22.79
CA ASP A 90 2.29 3.07 -22.76
C ASP A 90 0.89 3.36 -22.24
N LYS A 91 -0.05 3.45 -23.16
CA LYS A 91 -1.44 3.82 -22.84
C LYS A 91 -2.15 2.80 -21.95
N ARG A 92 -1.56 1.62 -21.76
CA ARG A 92 -2.12 0.61 -20.86
C ARG A 92 -1.68 0.80 -19.44
N SER A 93 -0.65 1.62 -19.20
CA SER A 93 -0.14 1.90 -17.86
C SER A 93 -0.80 3.12 -17.25
N ARG A 94 -0.99 3.09 -15.94
CA ARG A 94 -1.46 4.23 -15.17
C ARG A 94 -0.37 4.62 -14.17
N LEU A 95 0.01 5.88 -14.18
CA LEU A 95 1.00 6.44 -13.27
C LEU A 95 0.30 7.07 -12.08
N LEU A 96 0.85 6.85 -10.90
CA LEU A 96 0.23 7.29 -9.65
C LEU A 96 1.02 8.42 -9.02
N TYR A 97 0.29 9.44 -8.57
CA TYR A 97 0.87 10.63 -7.94
C TYR A 97 0.05 11.01 -6.72
N PHE A 98 0.71 11.58 -5.73
CA PHE A 98 -0.01 12.24 -4.65
C PHE A 98 -0.53 13.59 -5.13
N THR A 99 -1.62 14.04 -4.54
CA THR A 99 -2.14 15.39 -4.81
C THR A 99 -1.51 16.37 -3.83
N ASP A 100 -1.75 17.68 -4.05
CA ASP A 100 -1.23 18.74 -3.20
C ASP A 100 -2.09 18.98 -1.96
N MET A 101 -3.01 18.10 -1.69
CA MET A 101 -3.87 18.24 -0.50
C MET A 101 -3.17 17.73 0.75
#